data_4efc0d1edbbf168d0449088465d97779
#
_entry.id   4efc0d1edbbf168d0449088465d97779
#
_cell.length_a   1.000
_cell.length_b   1.000
_cell.length_c   1.000
_cell.angle_alpha   90.00
_cell.angle_beta   90.00
_cell.angle_gamma   90.00
#
_symmetry.space_group_name_H-M   'P 1'
#
loop_
_entity.id
_entity.type
_entity.pdbx_description
1 polymer ?
#
loop_
_entity_poly.entity_id
_entity_poly.type
_entity_poly.pdbx_seq_one_letter_code
_entity_poly.pdbx_strand_id
1 'polypeptide(L)'
;MRKHVFWLLAVLVVAAFALSACGQTEATEETVAGFQIPAPEDGKYNVAFVYVGPHDDGGWSQSHDVGRMYVEENVADVHTAYIENVPEGADAEQVIRSLARKGFDVIFTTSFGFMDASEIVAEEFPDVDIIHVSGYKANGANFGNLMGAMEDMKYLAGMLAGSRAKMDGNPKLGYMATFPIPEELRLGNAFALGVEKTCPDCTIDVRFINTWHDPILEQEGAESLFSAGAQVVMTGADTPAPAMVAPDGKWGITYDYYGNCTVDACLTSMYWNWGVEYARIVEASRAGTWTGGWEYFDADSGGLGLYGFMDGEELMPGVADLPAEDLAMVREILGQMLAGEFTRFDVFKGPITDNQGNEILADGVSLEQLDLDGFAEFGSECTTCMYWWNENITAELPSLE
;
A
#
# COMPACT_ATOMS: atom_id res chain seq x y z
N MET A 1 -21.14 53.83 57.68
CA MET A 1 -21.79 53.14 56.53
C MET A 1 -20.90 53.10 55.27
N ARG A 2 -20.03 54.06 54.94
CA ARG A 2 -19.23 54.05 53.68
C ARG A 2 -18.06 53.03 53.68
N LYS A 3 -17.51 52.65 54.83
CA LYS A 3 -16.37 51.69 54.90
C LYS A 3 -16.73 50.23 54.71
N HIS A 4 -17.96 49.80 55.05
CA HIS A 4 -18.39 48.42 54.88
C HIS A 4 -18.87 48.11 53.44
N VAL A 5 -19.27 49.10 52.70
CA VAL A 5 -19.65 48.92 51.26
C VAL A 5 -18.43 48.69 50.37
N PHE A 6 -17.30 49.31 50.69
CA PHE A 6 -16.02 49.05 49.97
C PHE A 6 -15.46 47.65 50.21
N TRP A 7 -15.62 47.11 51.42
CA TRP A 7 -15.17 45.74 51.72
C TRP A 7 -16.05 44.66 51.06
N LEU A 8 -17.34 44.87 50.95
CA LEU A 8 -18.24 43.97 50.25
C LEU A 8 -18.03 43.96 48.71
N LEU A 9 -17.72 45.14 48.16
CA LEU A 9 -17.35 45.22 46.74
C LEU A 9 -15.98 44.56 46.41
N ALA A 10 -14.99 44.69 47.30
CA ALA A 10 -13.71 44.06 47.12
C ALA A 10 -13.79 42.53 47.24
N VAL A 11 -14.64 41.98 48.12
CA VAL A 11 -14.84 40.53 48.24
C VAL A 11 -15.63 39.95 47.04
N LEU A 12 -16.58 40.70 46.49
CA LEU A 12 -17.31 40.31 45.30
C LEU A 12 -16.43 40.31 44.01
N VAL A 13 -15.49 41.24 43.89
CA VAL A 13 -14.56 41.26 42.79
C VAL A 13 -13.52 40.14 42.85
N VAL A 14 -13.05 39.78 44.08
CA VAL A 14 -12.14 38.66 44.26
C VAL A 14 -12.86 37.31 44.01
N ALA A 15 -14.15 37.19 44.42
CA ALA A 15 -14.93 35.99 44.12
C ALA A 15 -15.25 35.85 42.64
N ALA A 16 -15.41 36.96 41.88
CA ALA A 16 -15.63 36.93 40.43
C ALA A 16 -14.35 36.50 39.66
N PHE A 17 -13.15 36.88 40.14
CA PHE A 17 -11.90 36.41 39.56
C PHE A 17 -11.57 34.94 39.91
N ALA A 18 -12.03 34.43 41.07
CA ALA A 18 -11.83 33.03 41.44
C ALA A 18 -12.77 32.06 40.67
N LEU A 19 -13.91 32.53 40.16
CA LEU A 19 -14.83 31.75 39.30
C LEU A 19 -14.47 31.78 37.84
N SER A 20 -13.63 32.71 37.36
CA SER A 20 -13.11 32.75 35.98
C SER A 20 -11.84 31.89 35.80
N ALA A 21 -11.28 31.35 36.87
CA ALA A 21 -10.11 30.44 36.81
C ALA A 21 -10.48 28.96 36.74
N CYS A 22 -11.77 28.62 36.65
CA CYS A 22 -12.21 27.26 36.33
C CYS A 22 -12.36 27.12 34.83
N GLY A 23 -11.26 26.76 34.22
CA GLY A 23 -11.11 25.86 33.10
C GLY A 23 -11.51 26.38 31.75
N GLN A 24 -10.66 26.61 30.98
CA GLN A 24 -10.36 25.87 29.75
C GLN A 24 -8.93 25.39 29.97
N THR A 25 -8.78 24.13 30.31
CA THR A 25 -7.56 23.41 30.00
C THR A 25 -7.53 23.41 28.48
N GLU A 26 -6.85 24.37 27.86
CA GLU A 26 -6.34 24.18 26.51
C GLU A 26 -5.56 22.88 26.63
N ALA A 27 -6.01 21.85 25.95
CA ALA A 27 -5.25 20.65 25.77
C ALA A 27 -3.94 21.11 25.18
N THR A 28 -2.87 21.12 25.95
CA THR A 28 -1.53 21.39 25.44
C THR A 28 -1.28 20.35 24.38
N GLU A 29 -1.17 20.77 23.12
CA GLU A 29 -0.82 19.91 22.02
C GLU A 29 0.48 19.21 22.39
N GLU A 30 0.41 17.90 22.55
CA GLU A 30 1.57 17.09 22.90
C GLU A 30 2.42 16.93 21.64
N THR A 31 3.66 17.40 21.70
CA THR A 31 4.64 17.23 20.63
C THR A 31 5.63 16.13 21.01
N VAL A 32 5.72 15.08 20.18
CA VAL A 32 6.60 13.92 20.40
C VAL A 32 7.42 13.70 19.13
N ALA A 33 8.73 13.54 19.26
CA ALA A 33 9.67 13.41 18.13
C ALA A 33 9.53 14.51 17.05
N GLY A 34 8.99 15.67 17.41
CA GLY A 34 8.71 16.77 16.49
C GLY A 34 7.30 16.75 15.86
N PHE A 35 6.51 15.73 16.11
CA PHE A 35 5.14 15.57 15.60
C PHE A 35 4.11 16.06 16.61
N GLN A 36 3.09 16.76 16.13
CA GLN A 36 1.91 17.07 16.93
C GLN A 36 0.99 15.86 16.99
N ILE A 37 0.79 15.32 18.18
CA ILE A 37 -0.06 14.15 18.37
C ILE A 37 -1.52 14.60 18.44
N PRO A 38 -2.41 14.16 17.51
CA PRO A 38 -3.80 14.53 17.52
C PRO A 38 -4.52 14.08 18.79
N ALA A 39 -5.62 14.71 19.11
CA ALA A 39 -6.46 14.33 20.23
C ALA A 39 -7.61 13.41 19.75
N PRO A 40 -8.00 12.39 20.52
CA PRO A 40 -9.24 11.66 20.29
C PRO A 40 -10.46 12.57 20.52
N GLU A 41 -11.59 12.22 19.92
CA GLU A 41 -12.88 12.89 20.11
C GLU A 41 -13.74 12.12 21.13
N ASP A 42 -14.22 12.83 22.14
CA ASP A 42 -15.06 12.24 23.20
C ASP A 42 -16.34 11.63 22.64
N GLY A 43 -16.61 10.39 23.02
CA GLY A 43 -17.81 9.65 22.62
C GLY A 43 -17.79 9.06 21.22
N LYS A 44 -16.66 9.16 20.53
CA LYS A 44 -16.41 8.52 19.23
C LYS A 44 -15.51 7.28 19.42
N TYR A 45 -15.53 6.39 18.44
CA TYR A 45 -14.53 5.36 18.29
C TYR A 45 -13.34 5.97 17.53
N ASN A 46 -12.20 6.03 18.18
CA ASN A 46 -11.06 6.82 17.72
C ASN A 46 -10.05 5.98 16.95
N VAL A 47 -9.78 6.32 15.71
CA VAL A 47 -8.89 5.59 14.82
C VAL A 47 -7.77 6.51 14.35
N ALA A 48 -6.52 6.11 14.57
CA ALA A 48 -5.35 6.84 14.11
C ALA A 48 -4.62 6.13 12.97
N PHE A 49 -3.99 6.92 12.11
CA PHE A 49 -3.15 6.44 11.02
C PHE A 49 -1.76 7.05 11.11
N VAL A 50 -0.73 6.24 10.88
CA VAL A 50 0.67 6.67 10.88
C VAL A 50 1.27 6.40 9.51
N TYR A 51 1.58 7.47 8.78
CA TYR A 51 2.12 7.42 7.41
C TYR A 51 3.62 7.69 7.37
N VAL A 52 4.33 6.96 6.53
CA VAL A 52 5.77 7.14 6.30
C VAL A 52 6.06 8.35 5.42
N GLY A 53 5.19 8.64 4.46
CA GLY A 53 5.23 9.78 3.55
C GLY A 53 4.13 10.80 3.81
N PRO A 54 4.04 11.86 2.99
CA PRO A 54 2.94 12.80 3.02
C PRO A 54 1.63 12.13 2.56
N HIS A 55 0.50 12.56 3.12
CA HIS A 55 -0.82 12.02 2.80
C HIS A 55 -1.27 12.26 1.34
N ASP A 56 -0.54 13.07 0.59
CA ASP A 56 -0.77 13.43 -0.82
C ASP A 56 0.44 13.11 -1.71
N ASP A 57 1.22 12.04 -1.37
CA ASP A 57 2.43 11.62 -2.09
C ASP A 57 2.18 11.12 -3.53
N GLY A 58 0.95 10.91 -3.89
CA GLY A 58 0.57 10.35 -5.19
C GLY A 58 0.57 8.82 -5.23
N GLY A 59 0.88 8.15 -4.13
CA GLY A 59 1.06 6.71 -4.08
C GLY A 59 0.58 6.07 -2.78
N TRP A 60 1.51 5.43 -2.08
CA TRP A 60 1.24 4.61 -0.91
C TRP A 60 0.52 5.35 0.20
N SER A 61 1.10 6.44 0.73
CA SER A 61 0.47 7.19 1.83
C SER A 61 -0.84 7.83 1.41
N GLN A 62 -0.96 8.31 0.17
CA GLN A 62 -2.23 8.84 -0.34
C GLN A 62 -3.31 7.78 -0.43
N SER A 63 -2.99 6.56 -0.86
CA SER A 63 -3.97 5.47 -0.92
C SER A 63 -4.50 5.10 0.46
N HIS A 64 -3.63 5.15 1.48
CA HIS A 64 -4.02 4.94 2.88
C HIS A 64 -4.89 6.09 3.42
N ASP A 65 -4.60 7.35 3.06
CA ASP A 65 -5.42 8.48 3.48
C ASP A 65 -6.80 8.47 2.82
N VAL A 66 -6.90 8.05 1.56
CA VAL A 66 -8.20 7.76 0.91
C VAL A 66 -8.96 6.68 1.70
N GLY A 67 -8.27 5.63 2.14
CA GLY A 67 -8.83 4.59 2.99
C GLY A 67 -9.31 5.13 4.34
N ARG A 68 -8.56 6.02 4.99
CA ARG A 68 -8.95 6.72 6.22
C ARG A 68 -10.23 7.56 6.01
N MET A 69 -10.28 8.35 4.94
CA MET A 69 -11.46 9.16 4.61
C MET A 69 -12.69 8.27 4.35
N TYR A 70 -12.51 7.12 3.69
CA TYR A 70 -13.58 6.15 3.52
C TYR A 70 -14.12 5.64 4.86
N VAL A 71 -13.26 5.33 5.84
CA VAL A 71 -13.70 4.95 7.20
C VAL A 71 -14.53 6.07 7.83
N GLU A 72 -14.06 7.31 7.75
CA GLU A 72 -14.76 8.46 8.33
C GLU A 72 -16.16 8.69 7.70
N GLU A 73 -16.30 8.41 6.41
CA GLU A 73 -17.56 8.58 5.68
C GLU A 73 -18.52 7.39 5.86
N ASN A 74 -18.01 6.17 6.03
CA ASN A 74 -18.83 4.96 5.96
C ASN A 74 -19.02 4.24 7.29
N VAL A 75 -18.22 4.55 8.33
CA VAL A 75 -18.36 3.96 9.66
C VAL A 75 -18.99 4.96 10.61
N ALA A 76 -20.16 4.63 11.17
CA ALA A 76 -20.88 5.54 12.07
C ALA A 76 -20.12 5.78 13.39
N ASP A 77 -20.21 7.00 13.92
CA ASP A 77 -19.65 7.40 15.21
C ASP A 77 -18.13 7.12 15.36
N VAL A 78 -17.39 7.20 14.27
CA VAL A 78 -15.94 7.15 14.23
C VAL A 78 -15.35 8.57 14.21
N HIS A 79 -14.15 8.72 14.74
CA HIS A 79 -13.27 9.86 14.52
C HIS A 79 -11.94 9.35 13.99
N THR A 80 -11.44 9.92 12.89
CA THR A 80 -10.16 9.55 12.32
C THR A 80 -9.14 10.68 12.44
N ALA A 81 -7.89 10.32 12.70
CA ALA A 81 -6.77 11.26 12.70
C ALA A 81 -5.54 10.61 12.05
N TYR A 82 -4.59 11.42 11.58
CA TYR A 82 -3.36 10.89 11.01
C TYR A 82 -2.13 11.71 11.43
N ILE A 83 -0.96 11.08 11.32
CA ILE A 83 0.35 11.71 11.41
C ILE A 83 1.14 11.24 10.20
N GLU A 84 1.70 12.17 9.46
CA GLU A 84 2.43 11.92 8.22
C GLU A 84 3.93 12.19 8.35
N ASN A 85 4.72 11.70 7.39
CA ASN A 85 6.18 11.88 7.34
C ASN A 85 6.90 11.35 8.60
N VAL A 86 6.37 10.28 9.18
CA VAL A 86 6.95 9.64 10.36
C VAL A 86 8.10 8.74 9.91
N PRO A 87 9.36 8.99 10.34
CA PRO A 87 10.47 8.12 10.01
C PRO A 87 10.30 6.74 10.66
N GLU A 88 10.74 5.72 9.96
CA GLU A 88 10.78 4.36 10.50
C GLU A 88 11.76 4.25 11.69
N GLY A 89 11.48 3.36 12.63
CA GLY A 89 12.30 3.10 13.80
C GLY A 89 11.84 3.85 15.07
N ALA A 90 12.75 4.48 15.79
CA ALA A 90 12.49 5.02 17.14
C ALA A 90 11.44 6.13 17.19
N ASP A 91 11.33 6.96 16.17
CA ASP A 91 10.34 8.03 16.10
C ASP A 91 8.93 7.45 15.90
N ALA A 92 8.79 6.42 15.05
CA ALA A 92 7.54 5.70 14.87
C ALA A 92 7.05 5.08 16.19
N GLU A 93 7.94 4.43 16.96
CA GLU A 93 7.60 3.86 18.26
C GLU A 93 7.06 4.92 19.23
N GLN A 94 7.70 6.11 19.28
CA GLN A 94 7.25 7.20 20.15
C GLN A 94 5.89 7.77 19.72
N VAL A 95 5.67 7.92 18.42
CA VAL A 95 4.40 8.41 17.85
C VAL A 95 3.27 7.42 18.14
N ILE A 96 3.44 6.13 17.81
CA ILE A 96 2.45 5.08 18.02
C ILE A 96 2.09 4.97 19.52
N ARG A 97 3.12 4.95 20.39
CA ARG A 97 2.92 4.92 21.86
C ARG A 97 2.13 6.12 22.37
N SER A 98 2.36 7.30 21.79
CA SER A 98 1.65 8.52 22.21
C SER A 98 0.19 8.52 21.76
N LEU A 99 -0.12 7.98 20.59
CA LEU A 99 -1.49 7.76 20.13
C LEU A 99 -2.23 6.79 21.04
N ALA A 100 -1.63 5.63 21.37
CA ALA A 100 -2.20 4.67 22.28
C ALA A 100 -2.46 5.27 23.68
N ARG A 101 -1.47 6.02 24.22
CA ARG A 101 -1.60 6.70 25.53
C ARG A 101 -2.70 7.76 25.54
N LYS A 102 -2.95 8.43 24.42
CA LYS A 102 -4.02 9.43 24.30
C LYS A 102 -5.42 8.83 24.24
N GLY A 103 -5.54 7.53 23.97
CA GLY A 103 -6.80 6.82 23.97
C GLY A 103 -7.43 6.66 22.58
N PHE A 104 -6.60 6.49 21.56
CA PHE A 104 -7.07 5.92 20.29
C PHE A 104 -7.37 4.44 20.49
N ASP A 105 -8.49 3.99 19.95
CA ASP A 105 -8.96 2.60 20.08
C ASP A 105 -8.27 1.68 19.06
N VAL A 106 -8.01 2.21 17.86
CA VAL A 106 -7.35 1.52 16.74
C VAL A 106 -6.23 2.39 16.16
N ILE A 107 -5.09 1.78 15.85
CA ILE A 107 -3.96 2.47 15.19
C ILE A 107 -3.52 1.65 13.97
N PHE A 108 -3.66 2.23 12.78
CA PHE A 108 -3.07 1.69 11.55
C PHE A 108 -1.68 2.27 11.34
N THR A 109 -0.69 1.41 11.12
CA THR A 109 0.71 1.77 10.89
C THR A 109 1.14 1.28 9.51
N THR A 110 1.31 2.21 8.56
CA THR A 110 1.30 1.90 7.13
C THR A 110 2.69 1.95 6.49
N SER A 111 3.68 1.31 7.11
CA SER A 111 4.98 1.07 6.49
C SER A 111 5.65 -0.16 7.09
N PHE A 112 6.40 -0.90 6.27
CA PHE A 112 7.12 -2.10 6.68
C PHE A 112 8.00 -1.86 7.92
N GLY A 113 8.74 -0.76 7.96
CA GLY A 113 9.63 -0.44 9.08
C GLY A 113 8.93 0.01 10.36
N PHE A 114 7.59 0.10 10.39
CA PHE A 114 6.82 0.34 11.62
C PHE A 114 6.50 -0.95 12.39
N MET A 115 6.80 -2.13 11.84
CA MET A 115 6.37 -3.42 12.37
C MET A 115 6.85 -3.67 13.79
N ASP A 116 8.17 -3.54 14.05
CA ASP A 116 8.74 -3.77 15.38
C ASP A 116 8.23 -2.74 16.41
N ALA A 117 8.12 -1.48 16.00
CA ALA A 117 7.56 -0.41 16.84
C ALA A 117 6.09 -0.69 17.22
N SER A 118 5.31 -1.18 16.27
CA SER A 118 3.90 -1.55 16.47
C SER A 118 3.75 -2.72 17.44
N GLU A 119 4.55 -3.77 17.28
CA GLU A 119 4.58 -4.94 18.17
C GLU A 119 4.90 -4.54 19.62
N ILE A 120 5.96 -3.74 19.81
CA ILE A 120 6.37 -3.25 21.15
C ILE A 120 5.24 -2.45 21.81
N VAL A 121 4.59 -1.55 21.08
CA VAL A 121 3.52 -0.71 21.63
C VAL A 121 2.27 -1.54 21.91
N ALA A 122 1.93 -2.52 21.07
CA ALA A 122 0.80 -3.41 21.31
C ALA A 122 0.94 -4.22 22.61
N GLU A 123 2.16 -4.66 22.94
CA GLU A 123 2.44 -5.32 24.23
C GLU A 123 2.24 -4.39 25.43
N GLU A 124 2.53 -3.10 25.29
CA GLU A 124 2.35 -2.10 26.35
C GLU A 124 0.89 -1.68 26.54
N PHE A 125 0.07 -1.74 25.48
CA PHE A 125 -1.31 -1.26 25.45
C PHE A 125 -2.27 -2.34 24.95
N PRO A 126 -2.56 -3.37 25.77
CA PRO A 126 -3.34 -4.54 25.32
C PRO A 126 -4.81 -4.23 25.01
N ASP A 127 -5.31 -3.05 25.36
CA ASP A 127 -6.67 -2.59 25.08
C ASP A 127 -6.76 -1.75 23.77
N VAL A 128 -5.63 -1.55 23.06
CA VAL A 128 -5.55 -0.82 21.79
C VAL A 128 -5.23 -1.79 20.67
N ASP A 129 -6.05 -1.83 19.64
CA ASP A 129 -5.80 -2.66 18.46
C ASP A 129 -4.82 -1.95 17.52
N ILE A 130 -3.70 -2.60 17.22
CA ILE A 130 -2.67 -2.07 16.30
C ILE A 130 -2.60 -2.96 15.07
N ILE A 131 -2.92 -2.37 13.93
CA ILE A 131 -2.90 -3.02 12.62
C ILE A 131 -1.70 -2.49 11.84
N HIS A 132 -0.71 -3.34 11.67
CA HIS A 132 0.43 -3.06 10.81
C HIS A 132 0.10 -3.43 9.37
N VAL A 133 0.51 -2.62 8.39
CA VAL A 133 0.33 -2.90 6.97
C VAL A 133 1.68 -3.21 6.34
N SER A 134 1.71 -4.21 5.48
CA SER A 134 2.88 -4.73 4.73
C SER A 134 3.92 -5.54 5.54
N GLY A 135 3.59 -5.99 6.75
CA GLY A 135 4.47 -6.83 7.55
C GLY A 135 4.08 -8.31 7.57
N TYR A 136 4.62 -9.03 8.57
CA TYR A 136 4.40 -10.47 8.73
C TYR A 136 4.26 -10.93 10.19
N LYS A 137 4.24 -9.99 11.15
CA LYS A 137 4.08 -10.31 12.57
C LYS A 137 2.63 -10.14 13.03
N ALA A 138 2.22 -10.99 13.95
CA ALA A 138 0.93 -10.93 14.62
C ALA A 138 1.03 -11.60 15.99
N ASN A 139 0.24 -11.16 16.99
CA ASN A 139 0.27 -11.73 18.33
C ASN A 139 -0.99 -12.53 18.69
N GLY A 140 -1.98 -12.59 17.80
CA GLY A 140 -3.23 -13.30 18.04
C GLY A 140 -4.16 -12.63 19.05
N ALA A 141 -3.92 -11.37 19.41
CA ALA A 141 -4.70 -10.59 20.36
C ALA A 141 -5.03 -9.20 19.81
N ASN A 142 -4.14 -8.23 20.01
CA ASN A 142 -4.34 -6.81 19.65
C ASN A 142 -3.29 -6.28 18.67
N PHE A 143 -2.45 -7.12 18.12
CA PHE A 143 -1.50 -6.77 17.07
C PHE A 143 -1.63 -7.74 15.90
N GLY A 144 -1.88 -7.21 14.72
CA GLY A 144 -2.03 -7.99 13.51
C GLY A 144 -1.44 -7.29 12.29
N ASN A 145 -1.38 -8.03 11.20
CA ASN A 145 -0.89 -7.54 9.93
C ASN A 145 -1.98 -7.62 8.86
N LEU A 146 -2.02 -6.61 8.01
CA LEU A 146 -2.90 -6.53 6.84
C LEU A 146 -2.07 -6.32 5.58
N MET A 147 -2.30 -7.13 4.55
CA MET A 147 -1.74 -6.95 3.21
C MET A 147 -2.71 -7.44 2.14
N GLY A 148 -2.59 -6.94 0.93
CA GLY A 148 -3.39 -7.38 -0.22
C GLY A 148 -2.55 -8.04 -1.31
N ALA A 149 -3.21 -8.88 -2.10
CA ALA A 149 -2.63 -9.62 -3.22
C ALA A 149 -2.51 -8.73 -4.47
N MET A 150 -1.70 -7.68 -4.42
CA MET A 150 -1.51 -6.78 -5.56
C MET A 150 -0.90 -7.48 -6.78
N GLU A 151 -0.30 -8.64 -6.60
CA GLU A 151 0.12 -9.53 -7.69
C GLU A 151 -1.01 -9.87 -8.66
N ASP A 152 -2.27 -9.92 -8.21
CA ASP A 152 -3.44 -10.09 -9.07
C ASP A 152 -3.55 -8.96 -10.10
N MET A 153 -3.49 -7.72 -9.62
CA MET A 153 -3.59 -6.54 -10.50
C MET A 153 -2.32 -6.34 -11.33
N LYS A 154 -1.14 -6.65 -10.78
CA LYS A 154 0.14 -6.61 -11.52
C LYS A 154 0.14 -7.59 -12.69
N TYR A 155 -0.42 -8.79 -12.51
CA TYR A 155 -0.58 -9.78 -13.58
C TYR A 155 -1.46 -9.24 -14.73
N LEU A 156 -2.62 -8.66 -14.39
CA LEU A 156 -3.51 -8.07 -15.39
C LEU A 156 -2.87 -6.86 -16.11
N ALA A 157 -2.18 -6.00 -15.37
CA ALA A 157 -1.42 -4.89 -15.93
C ALA A 157 -0.30 -5.38 -16.87
N GLY A 158 0.34 -6.51 -16.53
CA GLY A 158 1.30 -7.20 -17.40
C GLY A 158 0.68 -7.65 -18.72
N MET A 159 -0.52 -8.21 -18.68
CA MET A 159 -1.26 -8.60 -19.90
C MET A 159 -1.54 -7.40 -20.81
N LEU A 160 -1.94 -6.25 -20.23
CA LEU A 160 -2.15 -5.01 -21.00
C LEU A 160 -0.83 -4.50 -21.58
N ALA A 161 0.24 -4.51 -20.80
CA ALA A 161 1.57 -4.07 -21.23
C ALA A 161 2.14 -4.92 -22.36
N GLY A 162 2.02 -6.26 -22.24
CA GLY A 162 2.44 -7.20 -23.29
C GLY A 162 1.68 -7.03 -24.59
N SER A 163 0.34 -6.92 -24.50
CA SER A 163 -0.53 -6.66 -25.65
C SER A 163 -0.14 -5.34 -26.33
N ARG A 164 0.11 -4.28 -25.58
CA ARG A 164 0.52 -2.97 -26.11
C ARG A 164 1.89 -3.04 -26.78
N ALA A 165 2.89 -3.62 -26.13
CA ALA A 165 4.24 -3.77 -26.67
C ALA A 165 4.26 -4.56 -27.99
N LYS A 166 3.49 -5.68 -28.05
CA LYS A 166 3.29 -6.49 -29.23
C LYS A 166 2.62 -5.70 -30.36
N MET A 167 1.55 -4.97 -30.07
CA MET A 167 0.81 -4.16 -31.03
C MET A 167 1.71 -3.06 -31.63
N ASP A 168 2.54 -2.42 -30.81
CA ASP A 168 3.48 -1.36 -31.24
C ASP A 168 4.73 -1.92 -31.94
N GLY A 169 4.92 -3.24 -31.97
CA GLY A 169 6.05 -3.90 -32.62
C GLY A 169 7.38 -3.73 -31.89
N ASN A 170 7.37 -3.41 -30.60
CA ASN A 170 8.57 -3.30 -29.77
C ASN A 170 8.42 -4.19 -28.52
N PRO A 171 9.05 -5.39 -28.47
CA PRO A 171 8.86 -6.37 -27.41
C PRO A 171 9.65 -6.06 -26.12
N LYS A 172 10.17 -4.85 -25.95
CA LYS A 172 10.94 -4.48 -24.77
C LYS A 172 10.07 -3.69 -23.79
N LEU A 173 10.05 -4.13 -22.54
CA LEU A 173 9.39 -3.47 -21.45
C LEU A 173 10.39 -3.11 -20.35
N GLY A 174 9.96 -2.29 -19.40
CA GLY A 174 10.72 -1.91 -18.22
C GLY A 174 9.90 -2.06 -16.93
N TYR A 175 10.56 -2.43 -15.87
CA TYR A 175 10.05 -2.38 -14.51
C TYR A 175 10.98 -1.53 -13.63
N MET A 176 10.44 -0.45 -13.11
CA MET A 176 11.12 0.38 -12.12
C MET A 176 10.73 -0.15 -10.74
N ALA A 177 11.61 -0.93 -10.13
CA ALA A 177 11.43 -1.56 -8.82
C ALA A 177 12.03 -0.70 -7.70
N THR A 178 11.50 -0.81 -6.50
CA THR A 178 12.01 -0.10 -5.31
C THR A 178 13.20 -0.82 -4.71
N PHE A 179 12.99 -1.89 -3.95
CA PHE A 179 14.04 -2.66 -3.30
C PHE A 179 14.02 -4.13 -3.76
N PRO A 180 15.18 -4.83 -3.76
CA PRO A 180 15.23 -6.25 -4.11
C PRO A 180 14.77 -7.14 -2.93
N ILE A 181 13.52 -7.01 -2.55
CA ILE A 181 12.87 -7.76 -1.46
C ILE A 181 11.75 -8.65 -2.03
N PRO A 182 11.35 -9.72 -1.32
CA PRO A 182 10.34 -10.66 -1.82
C PRO A 182 9.05 -10.01 -2.31
N GLU A 183 8.55 -8.97 -1.63
CA GLU A 183 7.36 -8.24 -2.07
C GLU A 183 7.53 -7.67 -3.49
N GLU A 184 8.57 -6.89 -3.74
CA GLU A 184 8.82 -6.29 -5.04
C GLU A 184 9.12 -7.34 -6.12
N LEU A 185 9.77 -8.45 -5.75
CA LEU A 185 10.07 -9.53 -6.68
C LEU A 185 8.79 -10.27 -7.09
N ARG A 186 7.87 -10.55 -6.16
CA ARG A 186 6.60 -11.20 -6.51
C ARG A 186 5.73 -10.30 -7.38
N LEU A 187 5.70 -8.99 -7.11
CA LEU A 187 4.97 -8.02 -7.94
C LEU A 187 5.55 -7.92 -9.34
N GLY A 188 6.89 -7.86 -9.47
CA GLY A 188 7.58 -7.88 -10.76
C GLY A 188 7.38 -9.18 -11.52
N ASN A 189 7.42 -10.33 -10.84
CA ASN A 189 7.18 -11.64 -11.46
C ASN A 189 5.72 -11.82 -11.89
N ALA A 190 4.74 -11.35 -11.11
CA ALA A 190 3.34 -11.35 -11.50
C ALA A 190 3.12 -10.52 -12.79
N PHE A 191 3.71 -9.32 -12.85
CA PHE A 191 3.71 -8.52 -14.07
C PHE A 191 4.36 -9.26 -15.24
N ALA A 192 5.50 -9.91 -15.03
CA ALA A 192 6.23 -10.65 -16.06
C ALA A 192 5.42 -11.82 -16.62
N LEU A 193 4.76 -12.60 -15.75
CA LEU A 193 3.85 -13.67 -16.14
C LEU A 193 2.64 -13.14 -16.93
N GLY A 194 2.12 -11.98 -16.56
CA GLY A 194 1.08 -11.29 -17.31
C GLY A 194 1.54 -10.85 -18.71
N VAL A 195 2.74 -10.28 -18.83
CA VAL A 195 3.36 -9.90 -20.11
C VAL A 195 3.51 -11.13 -20.99
N GLU A 196 4.02 -12.23 -20.48
CA GLU A 196 4.21 -13.48 -21.22
C GLU A 196 2.89 -14.02 -21.78
N LYS A 197 1.79 -13.86 -21.05
CA LYS A 197 0.46 -14.33 -21.46
C LYS A 197 -0.02 -13.73 -22.78
N THR A 198 0.31 -12.47 -23.06
CA THR A 198 -0.12 -11.75 -24.28
C THR A 198 1.02 -11.52 -25.27
N CYS A 199 2.27 -11.51 -24.80
CA CYS A 199 3.47 -11.32 -25.58
C CYS A 199 4.62 -12.27 -25.15
N PRO A 200 4.58 -13.55 -25.55
CA PRO A 200 5.59 -14.53 -25.12
C PRO A 200 7.04 -14.20 -25.53
N ASP A 201 7.23 -13.37 -26.58
CA ASP A 201 8.55 -12.96 -27.04
C ASP A 201 9.01 -11.65 -26.38
N CYS A 202 8.22 -11.07 -25.48
CA CYS A 202 8.55 -9.82 -24.80
C CYS A 202 9.55 -10.04 -23.66
N THR A 203 10.43 -9.06 -23.46
CA THR A 203 11.43 -9.04 -22.37
C THR A 203 11.29 -7.81 -21.51
N ILE A 204 11.65 -7.94 -20.23
CA ILE A 204 11.52 -6.87 -19.23
C ILE A 204 12.91 -6.56 -18.67
N ASP A 205 13.35 -5.30 -18.77
CA ASP A 205 14.52 -4.80 -18.05
C ASP A 205 14.08 -4.18 -16.71
N VAL A 206 14.86 -4.37 -15.63
CA VAL A 206 14.53 -3.89 -14.28
C VAL A 206 15.54 -2.86 -13.83
N ARG A 207 15.06 -1.81 -13.16
CA ARG A 207 15.90 -0.82 -12.47
C ARG A 207 15.43 -0.68 -11.02
N PHE A 208 16.29 -1.07 -10.08
CA PHE A 208 16.10 -0.77 -8.67
C PHE A 208 16.51 0.66 -8.36
N ILE A 209 15.61 1.44 -7.75
CA ILE A 209 15.85 2.83 -7.37
C ILE A 209 16.23 2.98 -5.89
N ASN A 210 16.08 1.91 -5.08
CA ASN A 210 16.42 1.83 -3.66
C ASN A 210 15.76 2.92 -2.79
N THR A 211 14.53 3.27 -3.13
CA THR A 211 13.65 4.13 -2.34
C THR A 211 12.20 3.74 -2.56
N TRP A 212 11.32 3.98 -1.60
CA TRP A 212 9.88 3.85 -1.76
C TRP A 212 9.30 5.07 -2.50
N HIS A 213 9.73 6.27 -2.10
CA HIS A 213 9.27 7.53 -2.66
C HIS A 213 10.43 8.50 -2.82
N ASP A 214 10.76 8.86 -4.05
CA ASP A 214 11.66 9.96 -4.43
C ASP A 214 11.34 10.38 -5.86
N PRO A 215 10.59 11.48 -6.06
CA PRO A 215 10.15 11.90 -7.40
C PRO A 215 11.28 12.11 -8.40
N ILE A 216 12.50 12.44 -7.93
CA ILE A 216 13.66 12.64 -8.82
C ILE A 216 14.22 11.30 -9.27
N LEU A 217 14.45 10.37 -8.32
CA LEU A 217 14.97 9.03 -8.64
C LEU A 217 13.96 8.22 -9.45
N GLU A 218 12.67 8.37 -9.19
CA GLU A 218 11.61 7.73 -9.97
C GLU A 218 11.56 8.26 -11.41
N GLN A 219 11.68 9.58 -11.61
CA GLN A 219 11.79 10.16 -12.94
C GLN A 219 13.02 9.65 -13.68
N GLU A 220 14.20 9.70 -13.06
CA GLU A 220 15.46 9.23 -13.65
C GLU A 220 15.42 7.73 -13.98
N GLY A 221 14.82 6.92 -13.11
CA GLY A 221 14.62 5.49 -13.33
C GLY A 221 13.75 5.19 -14.56
N ALA A 222 12.62 5.86 -14.67
CA ALA A 222 11.70 5.72 -15.79
C ALA A 222 12.36 6.20 -17.11
N GLU A 223 13.00 7.37 -17.11
CA GLU A 223 13.73 7.91 -18.28
C GLU A 223 14.86 6.96 -18.72
N SER A 224 15.56 6.33 -17.77
CA SER A 224 16.62 5.35 -18.05
C SER A 224 16.07 4.12 -18.79
N LEU A 225 14.93 3.56 -18.34
CA LEU A 225 14.28 2.43 -18.99
C LEU A 225 13.78 2.78 -20.39
N PHE A 226 13.14 3.93 -20.58
CA PHE A 226 12.75 4.41 -21.91
C PHE A 226 13.95 4.63 -22.84
N SER A 227 15.06 5.16 -22.32
CA SER A 227 16.30 5.35 -23.06
C SER A 227 16.96 4.02 -23.43
N ALA A 228 16.80 2.98 -22.61
CA ALA A 228 17.24 1.61 -22.91
C ALA A 228 16.36 0.91 -23.97
N GLY A 229 15.26 1.56 -24.39
CA GLY A 229 14.40 1.10 -25.48
C GLY A 229 13.05 0.51 -25.04
N ALA A 230 12.68 0.57 -23.77
CA ALA A 230 11.39 0.08 -23.31
C ALA A 230 10.23 0.76 -24.05
N GLN A 231 9.21 -0.01 -24.41
CA GLN A 231 7.95 0.46 -25.02
C GLN A 231 6.94 0.83 -23.94
N VAL A 232 6.87 0.01 -22.90
CA VAL A 232 6.02 0.21 -21.73
C VAL A 232 6.90 0.14 -20.50
N VAL A 233 6.75 1.07 -19.55
CA VAL A 233 7.43 1.05 -18.26
C VAL A 233 6.38 1.00 -17.16
N MET A 234 6.48 0.01 -16.26
CA MET A 234 5.71 -0.09 -15.03
C MET A 234 6.54 0.36 -13.84
N THR A 235 5.89 0.93 -12.81
CA THR A 235 6.52 1.27 -11.53
C THR A 235 6.08 0.36 -10.39
N GLY A 236 7.00 0.13 -9.43
CA GLY A 236 6.75 -0.35 -8.07
C GLY A 236 6.80 0.77 -7.02
N ALA A 237 7.00 2.04 -7.45
CA ALA A 237 7.10 3.22 -6.59
C ALA A 237 5.87 4.13 -6.74
N ASP A 238 5.79 5.17 -5.90
CA ASP A 238 4.59 5.96 -5.66
C ASP A 238 4.16 6.88 -6.80
N THR A 239 5.12 7.55 -7.45
CA THR A 239 4.77 8.62 -8.38
C THR A 239 4.36 8.10 -9.76
N PRO A 240 3.56 8.86 -10.53
CA PRO A 240 3.19 8.50 -11.90
C PRO A 240 4.34 8.71 -12.92
N ALA A 241 5.60 8.73 -12.47
CA ALA A 241 6.75 9.05 -13.30
C ALA A 241 6.79 8.32 -14.65
N PRO A 242 6.56 6.99 -14.75
CA PRO A 242 6.59 6.32 -16.05
C PRO A 242 5.61 6.89 -17.07
N ALA A 243 4.40 7.25 -16.63
CA ALA A 243 3.40 7.83 -17.52
C ALA A 243 3.73 9.30 -17.87
N MET A 244 4.24 10.06 -16.89
CA MET A 244 4.54 11.48 -17.05
C MET A 244 5.74 11.76 -17.96
N VAL A 245 6.76 10.88 -17.97
CA VAL A 245 7.97 11.04 -18.77
C VAL A 245 8.00 10.17 -20.03
N ALA A 246 6.94 9.41 -20.30
CA ALA A 246 6.87 8.56 -21.47
C ALA A 246 7.08 9.38 -22.77
N PRO A 247 8.05 9.05 -23.63
CA PRO A 247 8.19 9.66 -24.92
C PRO A 247 6.97 9.39 -25.82
N ASP A 248 6.77 10.22 -26.84
CA ASP A 248 5.69 10.03 -27.81
C ASP A 248 5.65 8.58 -28.36
N GLY A 249 4.48 7.95 -28.27
CA GLY A 249 4.25 6.57 -28.72
C GLY A 249 4.80 5.51 -27.76
N LYS A 250 5.18 5.88 -26.54
CA LYS A 250 5.53 4.98 -25.45
C LYS A 250 4.57 5.15 -24.28
N TRP A 251 4.58 4.21 -23.34
CA TRP A 251 3.51 4.10 -22.34
C TRP A 251 4.06 3.87 -20.93
N GLY A 252 3.35 4.40 -19.95
CA GLY A 252 3.57 4.14 -18.54
C GLY A 252 2.43 3.37 -17.89
N ILE A 253 2.73 2.63 -16.85
CA ILE A 253 1.77 2.01 -15.91
C ILE A 253 2.12 2.51 -14.53
N THR A 254 1.12 3.04 -13.82
CA THR A 254 1.27 3.64 -12.51
C THR A 254 0.77 2.70 -11.41
N TYR A 255 1.02 3.04 -10.14
CA TYR A 255 0.77 2.16 -9.02
C TYR A 255 0.21 2.91 -7.82
N ASP A 256 -0.29 2.16 -6.83
CA ASP A 256 -0.81 2.53 -5.52
C ASP A 256 -2.10 3.35 -5.51
N TYR A 257 -2.22 4.36 -6.36
CA TYR A 257 -3.34 5.30 -6.33
C TYR A 257 -4.00 5.43 -7.71
N TYR A 258 -5.34 5.29 -7.75
CA TYR A 258 -6.11 5.35 -9.00
C TYR A 258 -6.00 6.70 -9.72
N GLY A 259 -5.78 7.79 -8.98
CA GLY A 259 -5.65 9.15 -9.50
C GLY A 259 -4.33 9.43 -10.23
N ASN A 260 -3.41 8.48 -10.28
CA ASN A 260 -2.12 8.62 -10.96
C ASN A 260 -2.21 8.52 -12.49
N CYS A 261 -3.28 7.95 -13.02
CA CYS A 261 -3.45 7.74 -14.46
C CYS A 261 -4.14 8.95 -15.12
N THR A 262 -3.45 10.09 -15.20
CA THR A 262 -4.01 11.39 -15.61
C THR A 262 -3.62 11.86 -17.02
N VAL A 263 -2.72 11.15 -17.69
CA VAL A 263 -2.20 11.50 -19.02
C VAL A 263 -2.46 10.37 -20.01
N ASP A 264 -2.61 10.69 -21.29
CA ASP A 264 -2.91 9.71 -22.35
C ASP A 264 -1.85 8.61 -22.50
N ALA A 265 -0.61 8.88 -22.08
CA ALA A 265 0.47 7.90 -22.06
C ALA A 265 0.35 6.86 -20.92
N CYS A 266 -0.57 7.04 -19.98
CA CYS A 266 -0.89 6.03 -18.97
C CYS A 266 -1.74 4.92 -19.60
N LEU A 267 -1.38 3.65 -19.36
CA LEU A 267 -2.23 2.52 -19.75
C LEU A 267 -3.25 2.19 -18.66
N THR A 268 -2.78 2.10 -17.43
CA THR A 268 -3.59 1.77 -16.24
C THR A 268 -2.84 2.14 -14.97
N SER A 269 -3.52 2.10 -13.85
CA SER A 269 -2.97 2.10 -12.49
C SER A 269 -3.49 0.88 -11.74
N MET A 270 -2.60 0.13 -11.13
CA MET A 270 -3.01 -0.83 -10.10
C MET A 270 -3.12 -0.04 -8.80
N TYR A 271 -4.23 -0.18 -8.09
CA TYR A 271 -4.46 0.65 -6.92
C TYR A 271 -5.07 -0.10 -5.74
N TRP A 272 -4.83 0.45 -4.56
CA TRP A 272 -5.36 -0.02 -3.31
C TRP A 272 -6.69 0.68 -2.97
N ASN A 273 -7.68 -0.09 -2.56
CA ASN A 273 -8.93 0.40 -1.99
C ASN A 273 -9.00 0.00 -0.50
N TRP A 274 -8.02 0.48 0.27
CA TRP A 274 -7.85 0.17 1.69
C TRP A 274 -9.09 0.41 2.54
N GLY A 275 -9.93 1.37 2.13
CA GLY A 275 -11.09 1.79 2.91
C GLY A 275 -12.06 0.66 3.25
N VAL A 276 -12.26 -0.29 2.35
CA VAL A 276 -13.12 -1.46 2.56
C VAL A 276 -12.60 -2.32 3.71
N GLU A 277 -11.29 -2.62 3.68
CA GLU A 277 -10.65 -3.44 4.71
C GLU A 277 -10.53 -2.70 6.04
N TYR A 278 -10.20 -1.42 6.02
CA TYR A 278 -10.15 -0.60 7.23
C TYR A 278 -11.50 -0.50 7.91
N ALA A 279 -12.58 -0.24 7.16
CA ALA A 279 -13.91 -0.20 7.72
C ALA A 279 -14.31 -1.54 8.36
N ARG A 280 -14.02 -2.66 7.68
CA ARG A 280 -14.25 -4.02 8.20
C ARG A 280 -13.51 -4.26 9.52
N ILE A 281 -12.22 -3.89 9.57
CA ILE A 281 -11.39 -4.07 10.78
C ILE A 281 -11.86 -3.16 11.91
N VAL A 282 -12.16 -1.88 11.63
CA VAL A 282 -12.66 -0.93 12.65
C VAL A 282 -13.98 -1.43 13.26
N GLU A 283 -14.90 -1.95 12.45
CA GLU A 283 -16.15 -2.52 12.96
C GLU A 283 -15.92 -3.81 13.77
N ALA A 284 -14.99 -4.68 13.34
CA ALA A 284 -14.63 -5.88 14.05
C ALA A 284 -13.95 -5.58 15.40
N SER A 285 -13.06 -4.58 15.43
CA SER A 285 -12.39 -4.09 16.64
C SER A 285 -13.41 -3.50 17.63
N ARG A 286 -14.29 -2.61 17.15
CA ARG A 286 -15.39 -2.06 17.98
C ARG A 286 -16.29 -3.13 18.56
N ALA A 287 -16.55 -4.20 17.80
CA ALA A 287 -17.37 -5.33 18.26
C ALA A 287 -16.60 -6.29 19.18
N GLY A 288 -15.30 -6.10 19.39
CA GLY A 288 -14.44 -7.01 20.16
C GLY A 288 -14.28 -8.38 19.51
N THR A 289 -14.37 -8.44 18.16
CA THR A 289 -14.25 -9.69 17.38
C THR A 289 -12.96 -9.76 16.56
N TRP A 290 -12.23 -8.66 16.44
CA TRP A 290 -10.91 -8.67 15.81
C TRP A 290 -9.88 -9.31 16.75
N THR A 291 -8.96 -10.11 16.22
CA THR A 291 -8.07 -10.96 17.03
C THR A 291 -6.61 -10.89 16.61
N GLY A 292 -6.15 -9.75 16.12
CA GLY A 292 -4.70 -9.53 15.86
C GLY A 292 -4.07 -10.63 15.00
N GLY A 293 -4.71 -11.02 13.92
CA GLY A 293 -4.25 -12.05 12.99
C GLY A 293 -3.34 -11.50 11.89
N TRP A 294 -2.86 -12.41 11.07
CA TRP A 294 -2.24 -12.07 9.80
C TRP A 294 -3.31 -12.21 8.71
N GLU A 295 -3.72 -11.07 8.16
CA GLU A 295 -4.77 -10.99 7.17
C GLU A 295 -4.17 -10.65 5.80
N TYR A 296 -4.48 -11.47 4.81
CA TYR A 296 -4.09 -11.26 3.43
C TYR A 296 -5.34 -11.36 2.56
N PHE A 297 -5.69 -10.29 1.86
CA PHE A 297 -6.89 -10.23 1.03
C PHE A 297 -6.57 -10.30 -0.46
N ASP A 298 -7.42 -10.99 -1.22
CA ASP A 298 -7.39 -11.06 -2.69
C ASP A 298 -8.39 -10.04 -3.28
N ALA A 299 -8.49 -10.00 -4.60
CA ALA A 299 -9.32 -9.02 -5.31
C ALA A 299 -10.83 -9.13 -4.99
N ASP A 300 -11.31 -10.31 -4.56
CA ASP A 300 -12.71 -10.55 -4.20
C ASP A 300 -13.18 -9.77 -2.96
N SER A 301 -12.26 -9.29 -2.15
CA SER A 301 -12.55 -8.41 -1.01
C SER A 301 -13.03 -7.01 -1.42
N GLY A 302 -12.72 -6.59 -2.66
CA GLY A 302 -12.91 -5.22 -3.14
C GLY A 302 -11.79 -4.25 -2.72
N GLY A 303 -10.73 -4.75 -2.08
CA GLY A 303 -9.57 -3.98 -1.63
C GLY A 303 -8.55 -3.65 -2.72
N LEU A 304 -8.71 -4.18 -3.93
CA LEU A 304 -7.80 -4.00 -5.06
C LEU A 304 -8.55 -3.50 -6.30
N GLY A 305 -7.88 -2.69 -7.14
CA GLY A 305 -8.45 -2.23 -8.39
C GLY A 305 -7.44 -2.08 -9.53
N LEU A 306 -7.97 -2.19 -10.76
CA LEU A 306 -7.25 -1.96 -12.00
C LEU A 306 -7.96 -0.81 -12.74
N TYR A 307 -7.35 0.35 -12.79
CA TYR A 307 -7.96 1.56 -13.33
C TYR A 307 -8.37 1.39 -14.79
N GLY A 308 -9.60 1.78 -15.10
CA GLY A 308 -10.25 1.61 -16.39
C GLY A 308 -11.06 0.32 -16.54
N PHE A 309 -11.01 -0.58 -15.56
CA PHE A 309 -11.70 -1.87 -15.60
C PHE A 309 -12.71 -2.08 -14.46
N MET A 310 -12.68 -1.21 -13.44
CA MET A 310 -13.65 -1.27 -12.35
C MET A 310 -14.92 -0.51 -12.68
N ASP A 311 -16.00 -0.76 -11.93
CA ASP A 311 -17.30 -0.16 -12.18
C ASP A 311 -17.25 1.38 -12.20
N GLY A 312 -17.76 1.97 -13.29
CA GLY A 312 -17.82 3.41 -13.47
C GLY A 312 -16.53 4.05 -14.03
N GLU A 313 -15.49 3.28 -14.28
CA GLU A 313 -14.24 3.75 -14.87
C GLU A 313 -14.24 3.56 -16.40
N GLU A 314 -13.50 4.44 -17.09
CA GLU A 314 -13.32 4.36 -18.54
C GLU A 314 -11.89 3.90 -18.87
N LEU A 315 -11.76 3.07 -19.92
CA LEU A 315 -10.46 2.63 -20.41
C LEU A 315 -9.62 3.84 -20.87
N MET A 316 -8.36 3.82 -20.50
CA MET A 316 -7.39 4.79 -21.03
C MET A 316 -7.22 4.63 -22.56
N PRO A 317 -6.92 5.71 -23.29
CA PRO A 317 -6.80 5.67 -24.75
C PRO A 317 -5.87 4.58 -25.29
N GLY A 318 -4.72 4.40 -24.63
CA GLY A 318 -3.74 3.38 -25.01
C GLY A 318 -4.17 1.94 -24.74
N VAL A 319 -5.24 1.74 -23.97
CA VAL A 319 -5.85 0.42 -23.70
C VAL A 319 -7.07 0.20 -24.59
N ALA A 320 -7.84 1.25 -24.85
CA ALA A 320 -9.09 1.15 -25.59
C ALA A 320 -8.92 0.64 -27.05
N ASP A 321 -7.73 0.82 -27.65
CA ASP A 321 -7.40 0.37 -29.00
C ASP A 321 -6.65 -0.98 -29.06
N LEU A 322 -6.46 -1.66 -27.93
CA LEU A 322 -5.87 -3.00 -27.88
C LEU A 322 -6.76 -4.06 -28.58
N PRO A 323 -6.18 -5.19 -29.02
CA PRO A 323 -6.94 -6.28 -29.61
C PRO A 323 -8.10 -6.73 -28.70
N ALA A 324 -9.29 -6.88 -29.30
CA ALA A 324 -10.49 -7.20 -28.54
C ALA A 324 -10.39 -8.55 -27.80
N GLU A 325 -9.64 -9.51 -28.34
CA GLU A 325 -9.37 -10.78 -27.69
C GLU A 325 -8.54 -10.64 -26.42
N ASP A 326 -7.52 -9.75 -26.40
CA ASP A 326 -6.68 -9.52 -25.23
C ASP A 326 -7.48 -8.79 -24.15
N LEU A 327 -8.28 -7.77 -24.51
CA LEU A 327 -9.18 -7.09 -23.59
C LEU A 327 -10.24 -8.03 -23.00
N ALA A 328 -10.76 -8.95 -23.80
CA ALA A 328 -11.74 -9.96 -23.33
C ALA A 328 -11.08 -10.90 -22.30
N MET A 329 -9.84 -11.32 -22.55
CA MET A 329 -9.08 -12.19 -21.63
C MET A 329 -8.79 -11.47 -20.30
N VAL A 330 -8.37 -10.20 -20.33
CA VAL A 330 -8.15 -9.40 -19.11
C VAL A 330 -9.46 -9.29 -18.30
N ARG A 331 -10.58 -8.98 -18.96
CA ARG A 331 -11.90 -8.87 -18.29
C ARG A 331 -12.38 -10.21 -17.72
N GLU A 332 -12.14 -11.32 -18.42
CA GLU A 332 -12.49 -12.65 -17.95
C GLU A 332 -11.73 -13.02 -16.67
N ILE A 333 -10.39 -12.83 -16.67
CA ILE A 333 -9.56 -13.14 -15.52
C ILE A 333 -9.88 -12.18 -14.34
N LEU A 334 -10.05 -10.88 -14.60
CA LEU A 334 -10.49 -9.94 -13.57
C LEU A 334 -11.83 -10.37 -12.97
N GLY A 335 -12.79 -10.79 -13.80
CA GLY A 335 -14.08 -11.31 -13.31
C GLY A 335 -13.92 -12.54 -12.41
N GLN A 336 -13.01 -13.45 -12.74
CA GLN A 336 -12.68 -14.60 -11.91
C GLN A 336 -11.98 -14.20 -10.60
N MET A 337 -11.07 -13.21 -10.64
CA MET A 337 -10.42 -12.65 -9.45
C MET A 337 -11.43 -11.99 -8.49
N LEU A 338 -12.34 -11.19 -9.04
CA LEU A 338 -13.41 -10.55 -8.25
C LEU A 338 -14.44 -11.55 -7.69
N ALA A 339 -14.52 -12.74 -8.27
CA ALA A 339 -15.34 -13.84 -7.78
C ALA A 339 -14.60 -14.79 -6.81
N GLY A 340 -13.31 -14.58 -6.57
CA GLY A 340 -12.47 -15.48 -5.77
C GLY A 340 -12.17 -16.83 -6.44
N GLU A 341 -12.36 -16.91 -7.78
CA GLU A 341 -12.13 -18.13 -8.58
C GLU A 341 -10.71 -18.19 -9.17
N PHE A 342 -10.02 -17.07 -9.22
CA PHE A 342 -8.63 -16.93 -9.64
C PHE A 342 -7.92 -16.02 -8.62
N THR A 343 -6.84 -16.49 -8.04
CA THR A 343 -6.11 -15.81 -6.96
C THR A 343 -4.62 -15.70 -7.29
N ARG A 344 -3.86 -15.01 -6.44
CA ARG A 344 -2.40 -14.96 -6.50
C ARG A 344 -1.74 -16.35 -6.65
N PHE A 345 -2.36 -17.40 -6.14
CA PHE A 345 -1.85 -18.78 -6.27
C PHE A 345 -2.07 -19.37 -7.67
N ASP A 346 -3.02 -18.83 -8.44
CA ASP A 346 -3.21 -19.14 -9.84
C ASP A 346 -2.30 -18.29 -10.75
N VAL A 347 -1.95 -17.09 -10.33
CA VAL A 347 -0.89 -16.28 -10.97
C VAL A 347 0.43 -17.04 -10.93
N PHE A 348 0.80 -17.55 -9.75
CA PHE A 348 2.05 -18.31 -9.54
C PHE A 348 1.81 -19.82 -9.60
N LYS A 349 1.26 -20.27 -10.73
CA LYS A 349 1.04 -21.69 -11.02
C LYS A 349 1.85 -22.13 -12.22
N GLY A 350 2.68 -23.14 -12.00
CA GLY A 350 3.60 -23.65 -13.01
C GLY A 350 2.96 -24.21 -14.29
N PRO A 351 3.78 -24.41 -15.34
CA PRO A 351 5.25 -24.41 -15.23
C PRO A 351 5.83 -22.99 -15.15
N ILE A 352 6.79 -22.75 -14.27
CA ILE A 352 7.53 -21.50 -14.17
C ILE A 352 9.02 -21.80 -14.16
N THR A 353 9.77 -21.10 -15.01
CA THR A 353 11.22 -21.14 -15.12
C THR A 353 11.81 -19.78 -14.74
N ASP A 354 12.93 -19.75 -14.04
CA ASP A 354 13.63 -18.51 -13.76
C ASP A 354 14.49 -18.04 -14.94
N ASN A 355 14.98 -16.80 -14.87
CA ASN A 355 15.82 -16.22 -15.91
C ASN A 355 17.26 -16.83 -15.99
N GLN A 356 17.57 -17.82 -15.18
CA GLN A 356 18.79 -18.62 -15.25
C GLN A 356 18.54 -20.00 -15.85
N GLY A 357 17.29 -20.33 -16.16
CA GLY A 357 16.87 -21.60 -16.76
C GLY A 357 16.59 -22.71 -15.74
N ASN A 358 16.41 -22.39 -14.46
CA ASN A 358 16.02 -23.36 -13.46
C ASN A 358 14.48 -23.48 -13.42
N GLU A 359 13.97 -24.71 -13.33
CA GLU A 359 12.54 -24.94 -13.06
C GLU A 359 12.24 -24.55 -11.61
N ILE A 360 11.41 -23.52 -11.41
CA ILE A 360 10.91 -23.09 -10.10
C ILE A 360 9.66 -23.88 -9.73
N LEU A 361 8.69 -23.98 -10.66
CA LEU A 361 7.46 -24.73 -10.47
C LEU A 361 7.21 -25.66 -11.63
N ALA A 362 6.93 -26.93 -11.31
CA ALA A 362 6.43 -27.89 -12.28
C ALA A 362 4.99 -27.57 -12.71
N ASP A 363 4.57 -28.15 -13.85
CA ASP A 363 3.21 -27.96 -14.38
C ASP A 363 2.12 -28.28 -13.34
N GLY A 364 1.22 -27.32 -13.14
CA GLY A 364 0.08 -27.42 -12.22
C GLY A 364 0.38 -27.24 -10.73
N VAL A 365 1.64 -26.99 -10.36
CA VAL A 365 2.05 -26.69 -8.97
C VAL A 365 1.94 -25.18 -8.76
N SER A 366 1.37 -24.74 -7.62
CA SER A 366 1.30 -23.33 -7.22
C SER A 366 2.25 -23.04 -6.07
N LEU A 367 2.70 -21.78 -5.94
CA LEU A 367 3.37 -21.30 -4.74
C LEU A 367 2.39 -21.26 -3.56
N GLU A 368 2.93 -21.37 -2.35
CA GLU A 368 2.22 -21.06 -1.11
C GLU A 368 2.55 -19.64 -0.64
N GLN A 369 1.77 -19.10 0.33
CA GLN A 369 1.98 -17.75 0.82
C GLN A 369 3.40 -17.54 1.39
N LEU A 370 3.93 -18.52 2.09
CA LEU A 370 5.31 -18.45 2.63
C LEU A 370 6.37 -18.38 1.55
N ASP A 371 6.14 -19.01 0.38
CA ASP A 371 7.03 -18.88 -0.78
C ASP A 371 7.00 -17.45 -1.33
N LEU A 372 5.79 -16.88 -1.47
CA LEU A 372 5.57 -15.52 -1.96
C LEU A 372 6.21 -14.47 -1.06
N ASP A 373 6.21 -14.69 0.25
CA ASP A 373 6.83 -13.81 1.22
C ASP A 373 8.35 -14.02 1.37
N GLY A 374 8.88 -15.04 0.69
CA GLY A 374 10.31 -15.35 0.72
C GLY A 374 10.80 -15.91 2.05
N PHE A 375 9.91 -16.35 2.92
CA PHE A 375 10.26 -16.94 4.21
C PHE A 375 10.45 -18.45 4.10
N ALA A 376 11.70 -18.86 3.87
CA ALA A 376 12.09 -20.21 4.23
C ALA A 376 12.30 -20.31 5.74
N GLU A 377 12.04 -21.48 6.33
CA GLU A 377 12.57 -21.80 7.66
C GLU A 377 14.08 -21.58 7.63
N PHE A 378 14.62 -20.85 8.60
CA PHE A 378 16.03 -20.50 8.69
C PHE A 378 16.91 -21.74 8.51
N GLY A 379 17.69 -21.79 7.42
CA GLY A 379 18.60 -22.90 7.11
C GLY A 379 18.03 -24.00 6.20
N SER A 380 16.79 -23.88 5.70
CA SER A 380 16.27 -24.73 4.63
C SER A 380 16.71 -24.19 3.25
N GLU A 381 17.10 -25.10 2.34
CA GLU A 381 17.25 -24.74 0.93
C GLU A 381 15.84 -24.58 0.34
N CYS A 382 15.38 -23.33 0.17
CA CYS A 382 14.10 -23.02 -0.46
C CYS A 382 14.34 -22.59 -1.91
N THR A 383 13.97 -23.42 -2.86
CA THR A 383 14.09 -23.12 -4.30
C THR A 383 12.89 -22.37 -4.84
N THR A 384 11.76 -22.39 -4.14
CA THR A 384 10.49 -21.73 -4.51
C THR A 384 10.33 -20.36 -3.89
N CYS A 385 11.04 -20.07 -2.78
CA CYS A 385 10.98 -18.79 -2.10
C CYS A 385 11.30 -17.63 -3.03
N MET A 386 10.52 -16.57 -2.94
CA MET A 386 10.55 -15.42 -3.83
C MET A 386 11.88 -14.65 -3.75
N TYR A 387 12.91 -15.17 -4.40
CA TYR A 387 14.16 -14.50 -4.68
C TYR A 387 14.72 -14.94 -6.05
N TRP A 388 13.87 -14.86 -7.07
CA TRP A 388 14.17 -15.21 -8.45
C TRP A 388 13.40 -14.28 -9.39
N TRP A 389 13.84 -14.17 -10.63
CA TRP A 389 13.12 -13.49 -11.70
C TRP A 389 12.59 -14.49 -12.72
N ASN A 390 11.37 -14.24 -13.24
CA ASN A 390 10.79 -15.03 -14.33
C ASN A 390 11.68 -14.96 -15.59
N GLU A 391 11.63 -15.99 -16.42
CA GLU A 391 12.53 -16.18 -17.58
C GLU A 391 12.55 -15.02 -18.58
N ASN A 392 11.46 -14.24 -18.68
CA ASN A 392 11.39 -13.07 -19.57
C ASN A 392 11.97 -11.77 -18.94
N ILE A 393 12.45 -11.81 -17.70
CA ILE A 393 13.16 -10.68 -17.07
C ILE A 393 14.66 -10.81 -17.31
N THR A 394 15.29 -9.74 -17.83
CA THR A 394 16.71 -9.75 -18.22
C THR A 394 17.67 -9.29 -17.13
N ALA A 395 17.16 -8.79 -16.00
CA ALA A 395 17.96 -8.28 -14.88
C ALA A 395 18.52 -9.40 -14.01
N GLU A 396 19.68 -9.17 -13.40
CA GLU A 396 20.23 -10.00 -12.35
C GLU A 396 19.77 -9.48 -10.97
N LEU A 397 19.55 -10.40 -10.02
CA LEU A 397 19.31 -10.03 -8.63
C LEU A 397 20.64 -9.74 -7.91
N PRO A 398 20.65 -8.74 -6.99
CA PRO A 398 21.79 -8.59 -6.09
C PRO A 398 22.03 -9.88 -5.28
N SER A 399 23.30 -10.17 -4.96
CA SER A 399 23.59 -11.28 -4.05
C SER A 399 23.04 -10.99 -2.65
N LEU A 400 22.40 -11.99 -2.03
CA LEU A 400 22.10 -11.97 -0.60
C LEU A 400 23.41 -12.08 0.18
N GLU A 401 24.05 -10.96 0.57
CA GLU A 401 25.23 -10.94 1.44
C GLU A 401 24.84 -10.78 2.91
#